data_2b09138359a95bbe67722f2cd0b375e7
#
_entry.id   2b09138359a95bbe67722f2cd0b375e7
#
_cell.length_a   1.000
_cell.length_b   1.000
_cell.length_c   1.000
_cell.angle_alpha   90.00
_cell.angle_beta   90.00
_cell.angle_gamma   90.00
#
_symmetry.space_group_name_H-M   'P 1'
#
loop_
_entity.id
_entity.type
_entity.pdbx_description
1 polymer ?
#
loop_
_entity_poly.entity_id
_entity_poly.type
_entity_poly.pdbx_seq_one_letter_code
_entity_poly.pdbx_strand_id
1 'polypeptide(L)'
;EEFLESALVLAAIPYGFFGINSAEYNVLSVSPTLPSDLEWWKMENLRYRGVNYDLSIGKDFVQVSYVRGIPAELKIEVTLEKSKNQKVYIDGVETSDYVSEGNFIKVTVPFKACRISVR
;
A
#
# COMPACT_ATOMS: atom_id res chain seq x y z
N GLU A 1 7.24 0.16 26.76
CA GLU A 1 8.34 0.96 26.31
C GLU A 1 7.94 1.81 25.13
N GLU A 2 8.72 2.83 24.87
CA GLU A 2 8.33 3.88 23.95
C GLU A 2 8.12 3.38 22.53
N PHE A 3 9.01 2.53 22.05
CA PHE A 3 8.87 2.00 20.71
C PHE A 3 7.60 1.19 20.56
N LEU A 4 7.29 0.40 21.58
CA LEU A 4 6.10 -0.42 21.55
C LEU A 4 4.84 0.45 21.56
N GLU A 5 4.84 1.50 22.35
CA GLU A 5 3.74 2.44 22.35
C GLU A 5 3.58 3.10 20.98
N SER A 6 4.68 3.51 20.38
CA SER A 6 4.63 4.11 19.06
C SER A 6 4.11 3.13 18.03
N ALA A 7 4.49 1.86 18.15
CA ALA A 7 4.03 0.84 17.22
C ALA A 7 2.52 0.63 17.37
N LEU A 8 2.01 0.66 18.60
CA LEU A 8 0.57 0.51 18.81
C LEU A 8 -0.19 1.70 18.22
N VAL A 9 0.33 2.90 18.42
CA VAL A 9 -0.30 4.08 17.86
C VAL A 9 -0.29 4.02 16.34
N LEU A 10 0.83 3.64 15.75
CA LEU A 10 0.92 3.52 14.31
C LEU A 10 -0.01 2.45 13.77
N ALA A 11 -0.17 1.34 14.49
CA ALA A 11 -1.07 0.29 14.05
C ALA A 11 -2.51 0.77 14.03
N ALA A 12 -2.91 1.57 15.02
CA ALA A 12 -4.26 2.12 15.06
C ALA A 12 -4.47 3.17 13.98
N ILE A 13 -3.50 4.05 13.78
CA ILE A 13 -3.60 5.12 12.81
C ILE A 13 -3.59 4.58 11.37
N PRO A 14 -2.65 3.69 10.99
CA PRO A 14 -2.62 3.22 9.59
C PRO A 14 -3.91 2.55 9.13
N TYR A 15 -4.51 1.74 9.96
CA TYR A 15 -5.70 1.03 9.54
C TYR A 15 -6.91 1.95 9.35
N GLY A 16 -6.92 3.12 9.98
CA GLY A 16 -7.97 4.09 9.76
C GLY A 16 -7.49 5.29 8.97
N PHE A 17 -6.26 5.70 9.21
CA PHE A 17 -5.72 6.96 8.71
C PHE A 17 -5.03 6.80 7.36
N PHE A 18 -4.25 5.72 7.19
CA PHE A 18 -3.52 5.51 5.94
C PHE A 18 -4.26 4.63 4.94
N GLY A 19 -5.49 4.23 5.28
CA GLY A 19 -6.31 3.50 4.35
C GLY A 19 -5.88 2.05 4.13
N ILE A 20 -5.34 1.41 5.16
CA ILE A 20 -4.95 0.01 5.08
C ILE A 20 -6.07 -0.82 5.71
N ASN A 21 -6.60 -1.76 4.96
CA ASN A 21 -7.60 -2.65 5.53
C ASN A 21 -7.65 -3.96 4.74
N SER A 22 -8.39 -4.93 5.28
CA SER A 22 -8.56 -6.23 4.66
C SER A 22 -10.00 -6.31 4.14
N ALA A 23 -10.21 -5.76 2.94
CA ALA A 23 -11.56 -5.65 2.38
C ALA A 23 -12.13 -7.00 2.01
N GLU A 24 -11.28 -7.91 1.56
CA GLU A 24 -11.69 -9.23 1.15
C GLU A 24 -10.73 -10.26 1.75
N TYR A 25 -11.16 -11.52 1.74
CA TYR A 25 -10.29 -12.59 2.18
C TYR A 25 -9.06 -12.65 1.26
N ASN A 26 -7.88 -12.68 1.84
CA ASN A 26 -6.60 -12.74 1.14
C ASN A 26 -6.26 -11.51 0.30
N VAL A 27 -6.95 -10.40 0.50
CA VAL A 27 -6.62 -9.15 -0.21
C VAL A 27 -6.38 -8.07 0.82
N LEU A 28 -5.19 -7.47 0.77
CA LEU A 28 -4.87 -6.31 1.58
C LEU A 28 -5.06 -5.07 0.72
N SER A 29 -5.97 -4.20 1.14
CA SER A 29 -6.25 -2.96 0.43
C SER A 29 -5.44 -1.82 1.02
N VAL A 30 -4.77 -1.06 0.18
CA VAL A 30 -4.01 0.11 0.58
C VAL A 30 -4.45 1.30 -0.26
N SER A 31 -4.99 2.30 0.42
CA SER A 31 -5.48 3.52 -0.21
C SER A 31 -4.88 4.69 0.54
N PRO A 32 -3.69 5.16 0.14
CA PRO A 32 -2.95 6.14 0.93
C PRO A 32 -3.73 7.42 1.17
N THR A 33 -3.76 7.86 2.43
CA THR A 33 -4.36 9.11 2.84
C THR A 33 -3.38 9.76 3.80
N LEU A 34 -2.61 10.71 3.30
CA LEU A 34 -1.59 11.36 4.09
C LEU A 34 -2.00 12.79 4.43
N PRO A 35 -1.58 13.30 5.59
CA PRO A 35 -1.74 14.73 5.87
C PRO A 35 -1.02 15.56 4.82
N SER A 36 -1.50 16.78 4.60
CA SER A 36 -0.98 17.62 3.53
C SER A 36 0.49 17.99 3.69
N ASP A 37 1.00 17.97 4.91
CA ASP A 37 2.38 18.32 5.20
C ASP A 37 3.31 17.11 5.22
N LEU A 38 2.82 15.94 4.89
CA LEU A 38 3.59 14.71 4.90
C LEU A 38 3.72 14.17 3.49
N GLU A 39 4.95 14.02 2.99
CA GLU A 39 5.17 13.55 1.62
C GLU A 39 5.13 12.05 1.51
N TRP A 40 5.60 11.36 2.53
CA TRP A 40 5.57 9.90 2.53
C TRP A 40 5.69 9.39 3.95
N TRP A 41 5.32 8.14 4.16
CA TRP A 41 5.39 7.50 5.47
C TRP A 41 5.79 6.05 5.30
N LYS A 42 6.62 5.57 6.20
CA LYS A 42 7.04 4.18 6.19
C LYS A 42 6.63 3.50 7.49
N MET A 43 6.06 2.31 7.35
CA MET A 43 5.69 1.47 8.47
C MET A 43 6.44 0.16 8.35
N GLU A 44 7.01 -0.29 9.46
CA GLU A 44 7.82 -1.50 9.46
C GLU A 44 7.18 -2.59 10.30
N ASN A 45 7.48 -3.83 9.95
CA ASN A 45 7.01 -5.00 10.68
C ASN A 45 5.49 -5.11 10.77
N LEU A 46 4.83 -4.75 9.71
CA LEU A 46 3.40 -5.00 9.63
C LEU A 46 3.17 -6.48 9.38
N ARG A 47 2.01 -6.95 9.76
CA ARG A 47 1.67 -8.36 9.64
C ARG A 47 0.32 -8.53 9.00
N TYR A 48 0.26 -9.43 8.02
CA TYR A 48 -1.00 -9.77 7.38
C TYR A 48 -0.97 -11.24 7.02
N ARG A 49 -1.86 -12.01 7.61
CA ARG A 49 -2.02 -13.45 7.32
C ARG A 49 -0.72 -14.23 7.39
N GLY A 50 0.06 -13.98 8.46
CA GLY A 50 1.31 -14.68 8.67
C GLY A 50 2.48 -14.14 7.87
N VAL A 51 2.29 -13.07 7.12
CA VAL A 51 3.36 -12.45 6.36
C VAL A 51 3.75 -11.15 7.04
N ASN A 52 5.06 -10.96 7.23
CA ASN A 52 5.61 -9.71 7.73
C ASN A 52 6.11 -8.88 6.56
N TYR A 53 5.86 -7.58 6.62
CA TYR A 53 6.25 -6.71 5.52
C TYR A 53 6.44 -5.29 6.00
N ASP A 54 7.16 -4.50 5.21
CA ASP A 54 7.31 -3.07 5.40
C ASP A 54 6.53 -2.38 4.30
N LEU A 55 5.91 -1.27 4.64
CA LEU A 55 5.07 -0.54 3.70
C LEU A 55 5.48 0.92 3.69
N SER A 56 5.78 1.45 2.51
CA SER A 56 6.02 2.88 2.31
C SER A 56 4.89 3.41 1.45
N ILE A 57 4.30 4.51 1.85
CA ILE A 57 3.21 5.13 1.11
C ILE A 57 3.50 6.59 0.89
N GLY A 58 3.04 7.09 -0.23
CA GLY A 58 3.08 8.50 -0.58
C GLY A 58 1.79 8.85 -1.29
N LYS A 59 1.68 10.07 -1.77
CA LYS A 59 0.47 10.48 -2.49
C LYS A 59 0.33 9.76 -3.81
N ASP A 60 1.45 9.37 -4.41
CA ASP A 60 1.47 8.81 -5.76
C ASP A 60 2.17 7.46 -5.82
N PHE A 61 2.41 6.82 -4.69
CA PHE A 61 3.04 5.49 -4.71
C PHE A 61 2.71 4.68 -3.46
N VAL A 62 2.79 3.38 -3.62
CA VAL A 62 2.77 2.42 -2.52
C VAL A 62 3.87 1.41 -2.81
N GLN A 63 4.71 1.18 -1.83
CA GLN A 63 5.82 0.23 -1.98
C GLN A 63 5.79 -0.76 -0.84
N VAL A 64 5.74 -2.05 -1.19
CA VAL A 64 5.90 -3.15 -0.26
C VAL A 64 7.35 -3.60 -0.33
N SER A 65 8.01 -3.64 0.82
CA SER A 65 9.40 -4.06 0.89
C SER A 65 9.57 -5.08 2.00
N TYR A 66 10.61 -5.84 1.92
CA TYR A 66 10.99 -6.82 2.93
C TYR A 66 9.84 -7.73 3.36
N VAL A 67 9.36 -8.53 2.42
CA VAL A 67 8.32 -9.51 2.71
C VAL A 67 8.97 -10.77 3.27
N ARG A 68 8.45 -11.24 4.40
CA ARG A 68 8.91 -12.47 5.03
C ARG A 68 7.69 -13.34 5.35
N GLY A 69 7.82 -14.64 5.12
CA GLY A 69 6.72 -15.57 5.23
C GLY A 69 6.35 -16.09 3.85
N ILE A 70 5.29 -16.85 3.80
CA ILE A 70 4.83 -17.43 2.53
C ILE A 70 3.52 -16.75 2.17
N PRO A 71 3.55 -15.78 1.25
CA PRO A 71 2.35 -15.04 0.88
C PRO A 71 1.53 -15.78 -0.19
N ALA A 72 1.39 -17.09 -0.05
CA ALA A 72 0.67 -17.87 -1.04
C ALA A 72 -0.77 -17.38 -1.15
N GLU A 73 -1.20 -17.12 -2.37
CA GLU A 73 -2.57 -16.71 -2.67
C GLU A 73 -2.98 -15.37 -2.06
N LEU A 74 -2.05 -14.63 -1.47
CA LEU A 74 -2.36 -13.29 -0.98
C LEU A 74 -2.17 -12.28 -2.10
N LYS A 75 -2.97 -11.22 -2.07
CA LYS A 75 -2.89 -10.14 -3.04
C LYS A 75 -2.90 -8.81 -2.33
N ILE A 76 -2.36 -7.80 -2.98
CA ILE A 76 -2.45 -6.43 -2.51
C ILE A 76 -3.18 -5.61 -3.57
N GLU A 77 -4.16 -4.84 -3.12
CA GLU A 77 -4.91 -3.93 -3.97
C GLU A 77 -4.55 -2.52 -3.58
N VAL A 78 -4.02 -1.77 -4.52
CA VAL A 78 -3.56 -0.41 -4.27
C VAL A 78 -4.45 0.56 -5.03
N THR A 79 -4.96 1.55 -4.31
CA THR A 79 -5.77 2.62 -4.89
C THR A 79 -4.97 3.91 -4.83
N LEU A 80 -4.78 4.54 -5.98
CA LEU A 80 -4.05 5.80 -6.07
C LEU A 80 -4.84 6.78 -6.93
N GLU A 81 -4.69 8.05 -6.60
CA GLU A 81 -5.27 9.11 -7.42
C GLU A 81 -4.42 9.29 -8.67
N LYS A 82 -5.06 9.45 -9.81
CA LYS A 82 -4.35 9.57 -11.09
C LYS A 82 -5.02 10.63 -11.93
N SER A 83 -4.22 11.57 -12.43
CA SER A 83 -4.69 12.57 -13.39
C SER A 83 -4.57 12.03 -14.80
N LYS A 84 -5.16 12.75 -15.75
CA LYS A 84 -5.22 12.31 -17.16
C LYS A 84 -3.86 12.06 -17.77
N ASN A 85 -2.88 12.89 -17.42
CA ASN A 85 -1.56 12.82 -18.05
C ASN A 85 -0.61 11.89 -17.34
N GLN A 86 -1.05 11.29 -16.25
CA GLN A 86 -0.22 10.35 -15.50
C GLN A 86 -0.40 8.95 -16.02
N LYS A 87 0.61 8.13 -15.80
CA LYS A 87 0.59 6.71 -16.14
C LYS A 87 0.87 5.89 -14.90
N VAL A 88 0.52 4.62 -14.96
CA VAL A 88 0.68 3.70 -13.84
C VAL A 88 1.87 2.81 -14.09
N TYR A 89 2.69 2.64 -13.06
CA TYR A 89 3.92 1.84 -13.14
C TYR A 89 3.94 0.80 -12.04
N ILE A 90 4.41 -0.38 -12.38
CA ILE A 90 4.71 -1.45 -11.42
C ILE A 90 6.20 -1.73 -11.56
N ASP A 91 6.96 -1.49 -10.48
CA ASP A 91 8.41 -1.65 -10.46
C ASP A 91 9.10 -0.91 -11.60
N GLY A 92 8.58 0.28 -11.90
CA GLY A 92 9.16 1.14 -12.94
C GLY A 92 8.72 0.82 -14.34
N VAL A 93 7.89 -0.20 -14.53
CA VAL A 93 7.40 -0.59 -15.86
C VAL A 93 5.96 -0.13 -16.00
N GLU A 94 5.68 0.60 -17.05
CA GLU A 94 4.33 1.07 -17.31
C GLU A 94 3.38 -0.10 -17.52
N THR A 95 2.18 0.02 -16.96
CA THR A 95 1.15 -1.00 -17.10
C THR A 95 -0.18 -0.34 -17.45
N SER A 96 -1.00 -1.07 -18.19
CA SER A 96 -2.39 -0.70 -18.41
C SER A 96 -3.35 -1.64 -17.66
N ASP A 97 -2.80 -2.54 -16.86
CA ASP A 97 -3.59 -3.52 -16.13
C ASP A 97 -4.05 -2.94 -14.81
N TYR A 98 -5.04 -2.06 -14.88
CA TYR A 98 -5.65 -1.45 -13.71
C TYR A 98 -7.08 -1.06 -14.03
N VAL A 99 -7.86 -0.82 -12.98
CA VAL A 99 -9.26 -0.40 -13.10
C VAL A 99 -9.33 1.08 -12.74
N SER A 100 -10.02 1.86 -13.58
CA SER A 100 -10.23 3.28 -13.32
C SER A 100 -11.59 3.49 -12.69
N GLU A 101 -11.64 4.36 -11.68
CA GLU A 101 -12.86 4.65 -10.95
C GLU A 101 -12.82 6.12 -10.56
N GLY A 102 -13.45 6.97 -11.38
CA GLY A 102 -13.36 8.41 -11.19
C GLY A 102 -11.93 8.88 -11.38
N ASN A 103 -11.40 9.56 -10.37
CA ASN A 103 -10.03 10.06 -10.41
C ASN A 103 -9.03 9.07 -9.82
N PHE A 104 -9.48 7.86 -9.53
CA PHE A 104 -8.64 6.85 -8.88
C PHE A 104 -8.43 5.65 -9.78
N ILE A 105 -7.32 4.96 -9.54
CA ILE A 105 -7.07 3.68 -10.19
C ILE A 105 -6.81 2.63 -9.12
N LYS A 106 -7.13 1.40 -9.43
CA LYS A 106 -6.89 0.25 -8.57
C LYS A 106 -6.03 -0.75 -9.29
N VAL A 107 -4.94 -1.13 -8.64
CA VAL A 107 -4.03 -2.14 -9.15
C VAL A 107 -4.01 -3.29 -8.16
N THR A 108 -4.27 -4.50 -8.63
CA THR A 108 -4.23 -5.70 -7.79
C THR A 108 -3.13 -6.60 -8.29
N VAL A 109 -2.20 -6.93 -7.41
CA VAL A 109 -1.06 -7.78 -7.77
C VAL A 109 -0.82 -8.80 -6.66
N PRO A 110 -0.07 -9.86 -6.94
CA PRO A 110 0.32 -10.78 -5.88
C PRO A 110 1.08 -10.04 -4.78
N PHE A 111 0.91 -10.49 -3.55
CA PHE A 111 1.54 -9.86 -2.39
C PHE A 111 3.03 -10.22 -2.38
N LYS A 112 3.85 -9.26 -2.76
CA LYS A 112 5.30 -9.44 -2.82
C LYS A 112 5.94 -8.07 -2.79
N ALA A 113 7.26 -8.03 -2.65
CA ALA A 113 7.98 -6.77 -2.71
C ALA A 113 7.76 -6.14 -4.10
N CYS A 114 7.19 -4.95 -4.11
CA CYS A 114 6.90 -4.25 -5.36
C CYS A 114 6.62 -2.79 -5.08
N ARG A 115 6.69 -1.97 -6.12
CA ARG A 115 6.36 -0.56 -6.03
C ARG A 115 5.33 -0.23 -7.11
N ILE A 116 4.21 0.32 -6.69
CA ILE A 116 3.14 0.76 -7.59
C ILE A 116 3.09 2.27 -7.49
N SER A 117 3.15 2.95 -8.63
CA SER A 117 3.21 4.41 -8.65
C SER A 117 2.44 4.96 -9.84
N VAL A 118 2.08 6.23 -9.73
CA VAL A 118 1.56 7.02 -10.85
C VAL A 118 2.49 8.21 -11.05
N ARG A 119 2.74 8.56 -12.32
CA ARG A 119 3.55 9.72 -12.60
C ARG A 119 3.43 10.17 -14.07
#